data_4b94f33200ab137a529df60b6dcae3bb
#
_entry.id   4b94f33200ab137a529df60b6dcae3bb
#
_cell.length_a   1.000
_cell.length_b   1.000
_cell.length_c   1.000
_cell.angle_alpha   90.00
_cell.angle_beta   90.00
_cell.angle_gamma   90.00
#
_symmetry.space_group_name_H-M   'P 1'
#
loop_
_entity.id
_entity.type
_entity.pdbx_description
1 polymer ?
#
loop_
_entity_poly.entity_id
_entity_poly.type
_entity_poly.pdbx_seq_one_letter_code
_entity_poly.pdbx_strand_id
1 'polypeptide(L)'
;MSLDAPSFTAQSRLMVIAPHPDDESLACSIVAQRAVRAGARVRVIYATDGDNNPWPQRAIERKWCLTEFDRGRWGQLRRKEALNALEVLGVGWSDADFLALPDQGLTDLLLAGCPRTLQRLTHCIAEWAPTDLIVPDISDIHPDHNALALMLRLVLENLSPDARPSSSWSFVVHGKSEDFMSRATALRQTPEEAAVKIAAIRCHNTQLKLSCGRFMAYAARPEHCLPLEVESCQPASGCLRNAWRDSGNFVVTVPVARRRFLPGRANLLFFGREPAGRQLCARIPVENSADTSEMFDCATGASICRVQTDGNLLSGLSIAIPRSVFSSDDALYLKLERRRIFFDEAGWIELAAQMEAVPAASDDIHGELLVAAG
;
A
#
# COMPACT_ATOMS: atom_id res chain seq x y z
N MET A 1 5.54 -19.32 14.46
CA MET A 1 6.01 -20.06 13.27
C MET A 1 6.84 -19.10 12.44
N SER A 2 8.04 -19.49 12.00
CA SER A 2 8.79 -18.70 11.01
C SER A 2 8.00 -18.80 9.71
N LEU A 3 7.54 -17.69 9.17
CA LEU A 3 6.95 -17.64 7.84
C LEU A 3 8.06 -17.99 6.85
N ASP A 4 7.79 -18.92 5.94
CA ASP A 4 8.78 -19.33 4.95
C ASP A 4 9.09 -18.15 4.00
N ALA A 5 10.34 -18.02 3.61
CA ALA A 5 10.74 -17.04 2.62
C ALA A 5 10.32 -17.52 1.22
N PRO A 6 10.10 -16.62 0.24
CA PRO A 6 9.89 -17.02 -1.15
C PRO A 6 10.98 -17.96 -1.63
N SER A 7 10.61 -19.12 -2.16
CA SER A 7 11.53 -20.13 -2.68
C SER A 7 11.11 -20.53 -4.10
N PHE A 8 12.08 -20.71 -4.99
CA PHE A 8 11.83 -20.90 -6.42
C PHE A 8 12.50 -22.16 -6.97
N THR A 9 11.89 -22.69 -8.01
CA THR A 9 12.43 -23.80 -8.82
C THR A 9 12.43 -23.41 -10.30
N ALA A 10 12.96 -24.24 -11.17
CA ALA A 10 12.91 -24.01 -12.62
C ALA A 10 11.49 -24.02 -13.20
N GLN A 11 10.51 -24.55 -12.47
CA GLN A 11 9.08 -24.51 -12.83
C GLN A 11 8.36 -23.26 -12.33
N SER A 12 8.98 -22.50 -11.43
CA SER A 12 8.38 -21.26 -10.90
C SER A 12 8.25 -20.18 -11.97
N ARG A 13 7.17 -19.42 -11.86
CA ARG A 13 6.87 -18.24 -12.69
C ARG A 13 6.61 -17.08 -11.74
N LEU A 14 7.66 -16.29 -11.48
CA LEU A 14 7.58 -15.13 -10.59
C LEU A 14 7.07 -13.91 -11.34
N MET A 15 5.96 -13.33 -10.92
CA MET A 15 5.51 -12.02 -11.36
C MET A 15 5.74 -11.00 -10.24
N VAL A 16 6.40 -9.89 -10.55
CA VAL A 16 6.53 -8.71 -9.68
C VAL A 16 5.66 -7.61 -10.25
N ILE A 17 4.77 -7.03 -9.46
CA ILE A 17 4.00 -5.85 -9.85
C ILE A 17 4.53 -4.65 -9.05
N ALA A 18 5.25 -3.78 -9.75
CA ALA A 18 5.89 -2.60 -9.20
C ALA A 18 5.05 -1.35 -9.50
N PRO A 19 4.78 -0.48 -8.50
CA PRO A 19 4.12 0.79 -8.73
C PRO A 19 4.86 1.70 -9.72
N HIS A 20 6.18 1.83 -9.55
CA HIS A 20 7.03 2.72 -10.35
C HIS A 20 8.28 2.02 -10.87
N PRO A 21 8.90 2.55 -11.95
CA PRO A 21 10.23 2.12 -12.40
C PRO A 21 11.30 2.53 -11.38
N ASP A 22 11.71 1.62 -10.54
CA ASP A 22 12.77 1.58 -9.51
C ASP A 22 12.39 0.65 -8.32
N ASP A 23 11.10 0.42 -8.06
CA ASP A 23 10.65 -0.40 -6.92
C ASP A 23 11.13 -1.84 -7.01
N GLU A 24 11.25 -2.40 -8.23
CA GLU A 24 11.80 -3.72 -8.47
C GLU A 24 13.26 -3.84 -7.98
N SER A 25 14.03 -2.77 -8.16
CA SER A 25 15.43 -2.69 -7.72
C SER A 25 15.56 -2.41 -6.23
N LEU A 26 14.64 -1.63 -5.66
CA LEU A 26 14.68 -1.22 -4.25
C LEU A 26 14.20 -2.32 -3.29
N ALA A 27 13.13 -3.05 -3.65
CA ALA A 27 12.44 -3.96 -2.74
C ALA A 27 12.32 -5.41 -3.23
N CYS A 28 12.56 -5.70 -4.51
CA CYS A 28 12.37 -7.03 -5.11
C CYS A 28 13.63 -7.56 -5.82
N SER A 29 14.75 -6.88 -5.73
CA SER A 29 16.00 -7.25 -6.40
C SER A 29 16.52 -8.63 -5.96
N ILE A 30 16.53 -8.91 -4.65
CA ILE A 30 17.01 -10.18 -4.10
C ILE A 30 16.11 -11.33 -4.51
N VAL A 31 14.80 -11.10 -4.44
CA VAL A 31 13.80 -12.09 -4.86
C VAL A 31 13.97 -12.43 -6.34
N ALA A 32 14.08 -11.41 -7.21
CA ALA A 32 14.26 -11.59 -8.65
C ALA A 32 15.57 -12.36 -8.96
N GLN A 33 16.70 -11.99 -8.33
CA GLN A 33 17.97 -12.68 -8.49
C GLN A 33 17.89 -14.16 -8.08
N ARG A 34 17.18 -14.47 -6.98
CA ARG A 34 17.01 -15.84 -6.50
C ARG A 34 16.13 -16.65 -7.45
N ALA A 35 15.05 -16.07 -7.96
CA ALA A 35 14.20 -16.71 -8.96
C ALA A 35 14.98 -17.01 -10.24
N VAL A 36 15.70 -16.03 -10.80
CA VAL A 36 16.53 -16.21 -11.99
C VAL A 36 17.60 -17.30 -11.77
N ARG A 37 18.28 -17.29 -10.63
CA ARG A 37 19.31 -18.30 -10.29
C ARG A 37 18.72 -19.71 -10.17
N ALA A 38 17.47 -19.83 -9.73
CA ALA A 38 16.76 -21.11 -9.68
C ALA A 38 16.25 -21.60 -11.04
N GLY A 39 16.45 -20.80 -12.12
CA GLY A 39 15.95 -21.10 -13.45
C GLY A 39 14.46 -20.77 -13.65
N ALA A 40 13.84 -20.04 -12.72
CA ALA A 40 12.47 -19.58 -12.81
C ALA A 40 12.32 -18.52 -13.91
N ARG A 41 11.11 -18.45 -14.51
CA ARG A 41 10.74 -17.34 -15.36
C ARG A 41 10.34 -16.16 -14.49
N VAL A 42 10.82 -14.96 -14.81
CA VAL A 42 10.50 -13.74 -14.07
C VAL A 42 9.87 -12.73 -15.01
N ARG A 43 8.74 -12.14 -14.61
CA ARG A 43 8.09 -11.03 -15.31
C ARG A 43 7.88 -9.87 -14.35
N VAL A 44 8.09 -8.66 -14.84
CA VAL A 44 7.87 -7.43 -14.06
C VAL A 44 6.83 -6.55 -14.75
N ILE A 45 5.78 -6.18 -14.02
CA ILE A 45 4.74 -5.26 -14.47
C ILE A 45 4.91 -3.94 -13.74
N TYR A 46 5.08 -2.85 -14.47
CA TYR A 46 5.10 -1.50 -13.93
C TYR A 46 3.72 -0.86 -14.08
N ALA A 47 3.12 -0.45 -12.96
CA ALA A 47 1.79 0.17 -12.98
C ALA A 47 1.84 1.55 -13.62
N THR A 48 2.81 2.39 -13.28
CA THR A 48 3.00 3.73 -13.83
C THR A 48 4.34 3.86 -14.53
N ASP A 49 4.55 4.94 -15.24
CA ASP A 49 5.84 5.29 -15.83
C ASP A 49 6.71 6.14 -14.89
N GLY A 50 6.18 6.53 -13.73
CA GLY A 50 6.84 7.40 -12.78
C GLY A 50 7.13 8.80 -13.36
N ASP A 51 6.25 9.31 -14.21
CA ASP A 51 6.43 10.51 -15.01
C ASP A 51 5.94 11.79 -14.31
N ASN A 52 5.34 11.68 -13.12
CA ASN A 52 4.80 12.82 -12.39
C ASN A 52 5.59 13.20 -11.12
N ASN A 53 6.86 12.81 -11.02
CA ASN A 53 7.77 13.38 -10.02
C ASN A 53 8.54 14.57 -10.64
N PRO A 54 8.09 15.82 -10.44
CA PRO A 54 8.63 16.97 -11.17
C PRO A 54 10.02 17.40 -10.71
N TRP A 55 10.43 17.07 -9.47
CA TRP A 55 11.63 17.65 -8.89
C TRP A 55 12.92 17.16 -9.55
N PRO A 56 13.16 15.86 -9.74
CA PRO A 56 14.33 15.38 -10.47
C PRO A 56 14.33 15.87 -11.91
N GLN A 57 13.17 15.87 -12.59
CA GLN A 57 13.07 16.33 -13.97
C GLN A 57 13.44 17.81 -14.10
N ARG A 58 12.87 18.69 -13.25
CA ARG A 58 13.20 20.12 -13.23
C ARG A 58 14.70 20.36 -13.03
N ALA A 59 15.30 19.61 -12.10
CA ALA A 59 16.72 19.73 -11.78
C ALA A 59 17.63 19.30 -12.94
N ILE A 60 17.30 18.20 -13.60
CA ILE A 60 18.11 17.64 -14.71
C ILE A 60 17.92 18.46 -15.98
N GLU A 61 16.66 18.75 -16.33
CA GLU A 61 16.34 19.48 -17.57
C GLU A 61 16.47 20.99 -17.44
N ARG A 62 16.69 21.51 -16.22
CA ARG A 62 16.75 22.94 -15.91
C ARG A 62 15.50 23.69 -16.39
N LYS A 63 14.34 23.03 -16.30
CA LYS A 63 13.05 23.51 -16.79
C LYS A 63 12.06 23.62 -15.63
N TRP A 64 11.58 24.83 -15.33
CA TRP A 64 10.68 25.05 -14.19
C TRP A 64 9.24 24.59 -14.46
N CYS A 65 8.70 24.95 -15.63
CA CYS A 65 7.37 24.54 -16.06
C CYS A 65 7.48 23.29 -16.95
N LEU A 66 6.85 22.18 -16.53
CA LEU A 66 6.83 20.92 -17.26
C LEU A 66 5.47 20.77 -17.96
N THR A 67 5.53 20.48 -19.26
CA THR A 67 4.36 20.15 -20.07
C THR A 67 4.08 18.64 -20.00
N GLU A 68 2.93 18.22 -20.49
CA GLU A 68 2.60 16.78 -20.65
C GLU A 68 3.62 16.08 -21.56
N PHE A 69 4.07 16.74 -22.63
CA PHE A 69 5.12 16.20 -23.48
C PHE A 69 6.45 15.98 -22.73
N ASP A 70 6.83 16.90 -21.83
CA ASP A 70 8.03 16.74 -21.00
C ASP A 70 7.91 15.54 -20.07
N ARG A 71 6.74 15.35 -19.45
CA ARG A 71 6.46 14.21 -18.59
C ARG A 71 6.51 12.89 -19.37
N GLY A 72 5.84 12.82 -20.53
CA GLY A 72 5.88 11.62 -21.37
C GLY A 72 7.31 11.23 -21.77
N ARG A 73 8.16 12.21 -22.14
CA ARG A 73 9.59 11.96 -22.42
C ARG A 73 10.31 11.46 -21.16
N TRP A 74 10.00 12.00 -20.01
CA TRP A 74 10.59 11.58 -18.73
C TRP A 74 10.19 10.14 -18.39
N GLY A 75 8.92 9.78 -18.55
CA GLY A 75 8.45 8.42 -18.39
C GLY A 75 9.18 7.43 -19.30
N GLN A 76 9.38 7.80 -20.59
CA GLN A 76 10.16 6.95 -21.51
C GLN A 76 11.62 6.76 -21.05
N LEU A 77 12.24 7.79 -20.47
CA LEU A 77 13.58 7.67 -19.91
C LEU A 77 13.58 6.72 -18.71
N ARG A 78 12.62 6.84 -17.80
CA ARG A 78 12.49 5.94 -16.64
C ARG A 78 12.21 4.49 -17.05
N ARG A 79 11.38 4.26 -18.07
CA ARG A 79 11.20 2.91 -18.64
C ARG A 79 12.52 2.31 -19.10
N LYS A 80 13.32 3.09 -19.82
CA LYS A 80 14.65 2.62 -20.28
C LYS A 80 15.58 2.31 -19.12
N GLU A 81 15.58 3.12 -18.07
CA GLU A 81 16.37 2.87 -16.85
C GLU A 81 15.93 1.57 -16.16
N ALA A 82 14.61 1.33 -16.05
CA ALA A 82 14.07 0.09 -15.51
C ALA A 82 14.46 -1.15 -16.34
N LEU A 83 14.38 -1.06 -17.67
CA LEU A 83 14.81 -2.15 -18.55
C LEU A 83 16.30 -2.47 -18.37
N ASN A 84 17.15 -1.46 -18.23
CA ASN A 84 18.58 -1.67 -17.95
C ASN A 84 18.78 -2.30 -16.55
N ALA A 85 18.00 -1.91 -15.56
CA ALA A 85 18.05 -2.50 -14.22
C ALA A 85 17.62 -3.98 -14.25
N LEU A 86 16.58 -4.31 -14.99
CA LEU A 86 16.11 -5.69 -15.18
C LEU A 86 17.19 -6.56 -15.85
N GLU A 87 17.88 -6.04 -16.86
CA GLU A 87 19.01 -6.76 -17.49
C GLU A 87 20.12 -7.07 -16.48
N VAL A 88 20.45 -6.13 -15.60
CA VAL A 88 21.39 -6.34 -14.49
C VAL A 88 20.90 -7.44 -13.53
N LEU A 89 19.59 -7.52 -13.29
CA LEU A 89 18.97 -8.56 -12.45
C LEU A 89 18.85 -9.92 -13.16
N GLY A 90 19.17 -10.00 -14.45
CA GLY A 90 19.05 -11.21 -15.27
C GLY A 90 17.65 -11.43 -15.85
N VAL A 91 16.82 -10.41 -15.90
CA VAL A 91 15.45 -10.44 -16.47
C VAL A 91 15.46 -9.77 -17.85
N GLY A 92 14.94 -10.46 -18.85
CA GLY A 92 14.92 -9.96 -20.22
C GLY A 92 13.96 -8.77 -20.43
N TRP A 93 14.25 -7.90 -21.38
CA TRP A 93 13.40 -6.76 -21.69
C TRP A 93 11.98 -7.16 -22.16
N SER A 94 11.85 -8.32 -22.82
CA SER A 94 10.55 -8.89 -23.24
C SER A 94 9.68 -9.34 -22.08
N ASP A 95 10.26 -9.46 -20.90
CA ASP A 95 9.55 -9.86 -19.68
C ASP A 95 9.16 -8.66 -18.80
N ALA A 96 9.21 -7.45 -19.36
CA ALA A 96 8.77 -6.22 -18.72
C ALA A 96 7.55 -5.64 -19.46
N ASP A 97 6.50 -5.32 -18.69
CA ASP A 97 5.30 -4.64 -19.20
C ASP A 97 5.05 -3.33 -18.45
N PHE A 98 4.61 -2.31 -19.19
CA PHE A 98 4.29 -1.00 -18.62
C PHE A 98 2.81 -0.68 -18.85
N LEU A 99 2.05 -0.54 -17.75
CA LEU A 99 0.62 -0.26 -17.83
C LEU A 99 0.32 1.22 -18.11
N ALA A 100 1.28 2.11 -17.91
CA ALA A 100 1.13 3.56 -18.11
C ALA A 100 -0.13 4.12 -17.41
N LEU A 101 -0.44 3.63 -16.22
CA LEU A 101 -1.46 4.26 -15.37
C LEU A 101 -0.94 5.62 -14.86
N PRO A 102 -1.82 6.54 -14.48
CA PRO A 102 -1.40 7.88 -14.06
C PRO A 102 -0.52 7.82 -12.79
N ASP A 103 0.70 8.30 -12.90
CA ASP A 103 1.63 8.45 -11.77
C ASP A 103 1.10 9.49 -10.78
N GLN A 104 1.12 9.18 -9.49
CA GLN A 104 0.48 9.90 -8.39
C GLN A 104 -1.06 10.01 -8.52
N GLY A 105 -1.68 9.15 -9.32
CA GLY A 105 -3.11 9.14 -9.58
C GLY A 105 -3.80 7.80 -9.27
N LEU A 106 -3.08 6.79 -8.75
CA LEU A 106 -3.69 5.48 -8.50
C LEU A 106 -4.73 5.53 -7.37
N THR A 107 -4.53 6.40 -6.37
CA THR A 107 -5.56 6.63 -5.34
C THR A 107 -6.83 7.17 -5.98
N ASP A 108 -6.75 8.18 -6.85
CA ASP A 108 -7.93 8.76 -7.51
C ASP A 108 -8.64 7.74 -8.40
N LEU A 109 -7.89 6.87 -9.09
CA LEU A 109 -8.46 5.74 -9.83
C LEU A 109 -9.22 4.77 -8.91
N LEU A 110 -8.62 4.39 -7.77
CA LEU A 110 -9.27 3.51 -6.80
C LEU A 110 -10.57 4.12 -6.27
N LEU A 111 -10.55 5.39 -5.88
CA LEU A 111 -11.72 6.12 -5.39
C LEU A 111 -12.84 6.22 -6.43
N ALA A 112 -12.49 6.26 -7.72
CA ALA A 112 -13.45 6.24 -8.82
C ALA A 112 -13.96 4.84 -9.19
N GLY A 113 -13.55 3.80 -8.47
CA GLY A 113 -13.97 2.41 -8.67
C GLY A 113 -13.21 1.64 -9.76
N CYS A 114 -12.42 2.27 -10.59
CA CYS A 114 -11.41 1.79 -11.56
C CYS A 114 -11.67 0.44 -12.29
N PRO A 115 -12.87 0.12 -12.83
CA PRO A 115 -13.16 -1.21 -13.37
C PRO A 115 -12.24 -1.61 -14.53
N ARG A 116 -11.84 -0.67 -15.38
CA ARG A 116 -10.91 -0.93 -16.50
C ARG A 116 -9.51 -1.28 -16.00
N THR A 117 -9.04 -0.63 -14.94
CA THR A 117 -7.73 -0.91 -14.34
C THR A 117 -7.74 -2.29 -13.70
N LEU A 118 -8.79 -2.63 -12.92
CA LEU A 118 -8.95 -3.96 -12.33
C LEU A 118 -8.99 -5.04 -13.41
N GLN A 119 -9.76 -4.86 -14.47
CA GLN A 119 -9.83 -5.79 -15.61
C GLN A 119 -8.46 -5.99 -16.26
N ARG A 120 -7.69 -4.91 -16.45
CA ARG A 120 -6.36 -4.97 -17.04
C ARG A 120 -5.37 -5.73 -16.16
N LEU A 121 -5.36 -5.47 -14.85
CA LEU A 121 -4.53 -6.20 -13.89
C LEU A 121 -4.92 -7.69 -13.84
N THR A 122 -6.22 -8.00 -13.83
CA THR A 122 -6.74 -9.37 -13.90
C THR A 122 -6.22 -10.07 -15.15
N HIS A 123 -6.30 -9.41 -16.30
CA HIS A 123 -5.82 -9.97 -17.58
C HIS A 123 -4.31 -10.27 -17.54
N CYS A 124 -3.49 -9.34 -17.07
CA CYS A 124 -2.04 -9.54 -16.97
C CYS A 124 -1.69 -10.76 -16.09
N ILE A 125 -2.37 -10.94 -14.95
CA ILE A 125 -2.12 -12.06 -14.04
C ILE A 125 -2.64 -13.36 -14.66
N ALA A 126 -3.89 -13.38 -15.16
CA ALA A 126 -4.51 -14.58 -15.69
C ALA A 126 -3.82 -15.09 -16.97
N GLU A 127 -3.41 -14.20 -17.88
CA GLU A 127 -2.74 -14.57 -19.12
C GLU A 127 -1.36 -15.18 -18.87
N TRP A 128 -0.58 -14.57 -17.99
CA TRP A 128 0.76 -15.08 -17.70
C TRP A 128 0.75 -16.24 -16.71
N ALA A 129 -0.30 -16.37 -15.88
CA ALA A 129 -0.50 -17.41 -14.88
C ALA A 129 0.74 -17.62 -13.97
N PRO A 130 1.12 -16.64 -13.14
CA PRO A 130 2.25 -16.79 -12.23
C PRO A 130 2.01 -17.89 -11.20
N THR A 131 3.05 -18.65 -10.83
CA THR A 131 3.03 -19.50 -9.63
C THR A 131 3.25 -18.69 -8.37
N ASP A 132 4.06 -17.63 -8.49
CA ASP A 132 4.49 -16.75 -7.41
C ASP A 132 4.23 -15.30 -7.79
N LEU A 133 3.56 -14.55 -6.93
CA LEU A 133 3.22 -13.15 -7.14
C LEU A 133 3.80 -12.29 -6.03
N ILE A 134 4.44 -11.18 -6.39
CA ILE A 134 4.95 -10.19 -5.44
C ILE A 134 4.39 -8.82 -5.79
N VAL A 135 3.77 -8.17 -4.82
CA VAL A 135 3.02 -6.92 -4.99
C VAL A 135 3.34 -5.92 -3.87
N PRO A 136 3.05 -4.62 -4.02
CA PRO A 136 3.18 -3.69 -2.92
C PRO A 136 2.23 -4.06 -1.77
N ASP A 137 2.56 -3.61 -0.56
CA ASP A 137 1.72 -3.80 0.63
C ASP A 137 0.78 -2.62 0.85
N ILE A 138 -0.40 -2.90 1.39
CA ILE A 138 -1.40 -1.88 1.70
C ILE A 138 -0.93 -0.88 2.77
N SER A 139 0.03 -1.27 3.61
CA SER A 139 0.61 -0.43 4.67
C SER A 139 1.68 0.55 4.18
N ASP A 140 2.12 0.45 2.91
CA ASP A 140 3.07 1.42 2.34
C ASP A 140 2.48 2.83 2.38
N ILE A 141 3.30 3.81 2.75
CA ILE A 141 2.85 5.20 2.87
C ILE A 141 2.83 5.97 1.55
N HIS A 142 3.34 5.40 0.46
CA HIS A 142 3.19 6.02 -0.85
C HIS A 142 1.77 5.81 -1.38
N PRO A 143 1.04 6.88 -1.77
CA PRO A 143 -0.36 6.77 -2.20
C PRO A 143 -0.59 5.77 -3.32
N ASP A 144 0.30 5.74 -4.32
CA ASP A 144 0.17 4.80 -5.44
C ASP A 144 0.46 3.36 -5.03
N HIS A 145 1.44 3.12 -4.12
CA HIS A 145 1.74 1.78 -3.63
C HIS A 145 0.56 1.18 -2.90
N ASN A 146 0.01 1.90 -1.93
CA ASN A 146 -1.10 1.38 -1.13
C ASN A 146 -2.41 1.28 -1.92
N ALA A 147 -2.64 2.15 -2.90
CA ALA A 147 -3.81 2.05 -3.78
C ALA A 147 -3.68 0.84 -4.74
N LEU A 148 -2.51 0.64 -5.35
CA LEU A 148 -2.25 -0.53 -6.21
C LEU A 148 -2.35 -1.82 -5.41
N ALA A 149 -1.82 -1.86 -4.19
CA ALA A 149 -1.92 -3.00 -3.30
C ALA A 149 -3.38 -3.40 -3.05
N LEU A 150 -4.24 -2.43 -2.76
CA LEU A 150 -5.67 -2.68 -2.56
C LEU A 150 -6.35 -3.14 -3.85
N MET A 151 -6.06 -2.52 -5.00
CA MET A 151 -6.57 -2.98 -6.31
C MET A 151 -6.18 -4.44 -6.58
N LEU A 152 -4.94 -4.84 -6.25
CA LEU A 152 -4.45 -6.20 -6.47
C LEU A 152 -5.11 -7.21 -5.54
N ARG A 153 -5.42 -6.86 -4.29
CA ARG A 153 -6.23 -7.72 -3.40
C ARG A 153 -7.60 -8.00 -4.02
N LEU A 154 -8.26 -6.96 -4.55
CA LEU A 154 -9.56 -7.12 -5.24
C LEU A 154 -9.45 -8.01 -6.48
N VAL A 155 -8.36 -7.88 -7.24
CA VAL A 155 -8.11 -8.74 -8.40
C VAL A 155 -7.95 -10.18 -7.96
N LEU A 156 -7.14 -10.45 -6.93
CA LEU A 156 -6.88 -11.80 -6.43
C LEU A 156 -8.14 -12.46 -5.86
N GLU A 157 -9.00 -11.71 -5.17
CA GLU A 157 -10.30 -12.20 -4.68
C GLU A 157 -11.21 -12.68 -5.82
N ASN A 158 -11.16 -12.02 -6.98
CA ASN A 158 -12.03 -12.28 -8.11
C ASN A 158 -11.43 -13.21 -9.18
N LEU A 159 -10.16 -13.62 -9.04
CA LEU A 159 -9.56 -14.62 -9.92
C LEU A 159 -10.20 -15.99 -9.70
N SER A 160 -10.37 -16.74 -10.80
CA SER A 160 -10.74 -18.14 -10.71
C SER A 160 -9.68 -18.94 -9.94
N PRO A 161 -10.03 -20.00 -9.21
CA PRO A 161 -9.06 -20.80 -8.47
C PRO A 161 -7.85 -21.24 -9.30
N ASP A 162 -8.06 -21.63 -10.55
CA ASP A 162 -7.01 -22.09 -11.46
C ASP A 162 -6.06 -20.96 -11.93
N ALA A 163 -6.50 -19.70 -11.85
CA ALA A 163 -5.68 -18.54 -12.23
C ALA A 163 -4.98 -17.88 -11.04
N ARG A 164 -5.28 -18.34 -9.81
CA ARG A 164 -4.64 -17.78 -8.61
C ARG A 164 -3.19 -18.29 -8.49
N PRO A 165 -2.24 -17.40 -8.18
CA PRO A 165 -0.88 -17.81 -7.83
C PRO A 165 -0.88 -18.78 -6.65
N SER A 166 0.00 -19.77 -6.67
CA SER A 166 0.18 -20.71 -5.55
C SER A 166 0.73 -20.03 -4.31
N SER A 167 1.51 -18.96 -4.51
CA SER A 167 2.09 -18.14 -3.44
C SER A 167 1.99 -16.65 -3.80
N SER A 168 1.58 -15.85 -2.84
CA SER A 168 1.49 -14.40 -3.01
C SER A 168 2.12 -13.67 -1.83
N TRP A 169 2.91 -12.65 -2.12
CA TRP A 169 3.70 -11.92 -1.14
C TRP A 169 3.57 -10.41 -1.34
N SER A 170 3.70 -9.65 -0.27
CA SER A 170 3.77 -8.20 -0.33
C SER A 170 5.11 -7.65 0.13
N PHE A 171 5.46 -6.44 -0.37
CA PHE A 171 6.64 -5.69 0.00
C PHE A 171 6.30 -4.23 0.32
N VAL A 172 7.15 -3.57 1.11
CA VAL A 172 7.07 -2.13 1.43
C VAL A 172 8.35 -1.45 0.96
N VAL A 173 8.21 -0.34 0.24
CA VAL A 173 9.33 0.54 -0.14
C VAL A 173 9.37 1.75 0.79
N HIS A 174 8.23 2.39 1.03
CA HIS A 174 8.14 3.63 1.78
C HIS A 174 7.44 3.41 3.12
N GLY A 175 8.03 3.97 4.18
CA GLY A 175 7.52 3.79 5.53
C GLY A 175 8.15 2.59 6.24
N LYS A 176 7.79 2.48 7.53
CA LYS A 176 8.16 1.37 8.39
C LYS A 176 6.95 1.07 9.26
N SER A 177 5.98 0.37 8.70
CA SER A 177 4.91 -0.19 9.51
C SER A 177 5.51 -1.20 10.47
N GLU A 178 5.40 -0.95 11.78
CA GLU A 178 5.88 -1.89 12.80
C GLU A 178 5.17 -3.23 12.65
N ASP A 179 3.88 -3.22 12.33
CA ASP A 179 3.10 -4.42 12.07
C ASP A 179 3.67 -5.21 10.89
N PHE A 180 3.88 -4.57 9.72
CA PHE A 180 4.50 -5.22 8.59
C PHE A 180 5.88 -5.80 8.94
N MET A 181 6.75 -5.00 9.56
CA MET A 181 8.12 -5.40 9.87
C MET A 181 8.19 -6.54 10.90
N SER A 182 7.25 -6.62 11.83
CA SER A 182 7.20 -7.70 12.84
C SER A 182 6.78 -9.05 12.27
N ARG A 183 6.02 -9.05 11.17
CA ARG A 183 5.47 -10.24 10.53
C ARG A 183 6.23 -10.65 9.27
N ALA A 184 6.88 -9.70 8.59
CA ALA A 184 7.58 -9.96 7.34
C ALA A 184 8.86 -10.75 7.52
N THR A 185 9.13 -11.64 6.58
CA THR A 185 10.40 -12.37 6.50
C THR A 185 11.48 -11.48 5.88
N ALA A 186 12.60 -11.32 6.59
CA ALA A 186 13.75 -10.57 6.10
C ALA A 186 14.62 -11.43 5.17
N LEU A 187 14.76 -11.03 3.93
CA LEU A 187 15.64 -11.65 2.94
C LEU A 187 17.01 -11.00 3.03
N ARG A 188 17.90 -11.61 3.81
CA ARG A 188 19.28 -11.13 3.93
C ARG A 188 20.03 -11.45 2.62
N GLN A 189 20.73 -10.47 2.10
CA GLN A 189 21.50 -10.57 0.86
C GLN A 189 22.91 -11.09 1.11
N THR A 190 23.43 -11.86 0.15
CA THR A 190 24.85 -12.17 0.10
C THR A 190 25.64 -10.97 -0.45
N PRO A 191 26.99 -10.94 -0.33
CA PRO A 191 27.80 -9.87 -0.95
C PRO A 191 27.59 -9.77 -2.47
N GLU A 192 27.40 -10.89 -3.16
CA GLU A 192 27.16 -10.96 -4.60
C GLU A 192 25.78 -10.38 -4.93
N GLU A 193 24.73 -10.78 -4.19
CA GLU A 193 23.38 -10.24 -4.35
C GLU A 193 23.35 -8.73 -4.09
N ALA A 194 24.10 -8.26 -3.09
CA ALA A 194 24.24 -6.84 -2.79
C ALA A 194 24.91 -6.07 -3.93
N ALA A 195 25.97 -6.63 -4.54
CA ALA A 195 26.66 -6.01 -5.67
C ALA A 195 25.74 -5.84 -6.88
N VAL A 196 24.96 -6.88 -7.20
CA VAL A 196 23.95 -6.82 -8.27
C VAL A 196 22.85 -5.81 -7.96
N LYS A 197 22.32 -5.80 -6.74
CA LYS A 197 21.32 -4.82 -6.29
C LYS A 197 21.83 -3.37 -6.43
N ILE A 198 23.07 -3.11 -6.01
CA ILE A 198 23.72 -1.80 -6.19
C ILE A 198 23.78 -1.42 -7.67
N ALA A 199 24.17 -2.35 -8.54
CA ALA A 199 24.27 -2.10 -9.97
C ALA A 199 22.87 -1.80 -10.58
N ALA A 200 21.84 -2.55 -10.21
CA ALA A 200 20.46 -2.32 -10.65
C ALA A 200 19.95 -0.93 -10.20
N ILE A 201 20.11 -0.59 -8.92
CA ILE A 201 19.74 0.74 -8.40
C ILE A 201 20.47 1.86 -9.16
N ARG A 202 21.72 1.66 -9.53
CA ARG A 202 22.50 2.65 -10.29
C ARG A 202 22.00 2.88 -11.71
N CYS A 203 21.19 1.99 -12.27
CA CYS A 203 20.55 2.22 -13.58
C CYS A 203 19.53 3.37 -13.53
N HIS A 204 18.93 3.66 -12.37
CA HIS A 204 17.90 4.69 -12.19
C HIS A 204 18.52 6.09 -12.00
N ASN A 205 19.26 6.57 -12.99
CA ASN A 205 20.00 7.83 -12.93
C ASN A 205 19.10 9.04 -12.68
N THR A 206 17.87 9.03 -13.23
CA THR A 206 16.90 10.10 -13.03
C THR A 206 16.56 10.29 -11.55
N GLN A 207 16.48 9.20 -10.79
CA GLN A 207 16.14 9.22 -9.37
C GLN A 207 17.36 9.49 -8.48
N LEU A 208 18.51 8.98 -8.88
CA LEU A 208 19.75 9.17 -8.13
C LEU A 208 20.20 10.64 -8.12
N LYS A 209 19.86 11.43 -9.11
CA LYS A 209 20.35 12.82 -9.24
C LYS A 209 20.08 13.69 -8.01
N LEU A 210 18.90 13.56 -7.39
CA LEU A 210 18.53 14.33 -6.19
C LEU A 210 18.49 13.50 -4.92
N SER A 211 18.45 12.16 -5.03
CA SER A 211 18.17 11.26 -3.91
C SER A 211 19.17 10.12 -3.80
N CYS A 212 20.39 10.28 -4.29
CA CYS A 212 21.41 9.21 -4.33
C CYS A 212 21.60 8.52 -2.97
N GLY A 213 21.81 9.30 -1.90
CA GLY A 213 22.01 8.73 -0.55
C GLY A 213 20.80 7.92 -0.06
N ARG A 214 19.58 8.39 -0.35
CA ARG A 214 18.36 7.66 0.01
C ARG A 214 18.22 6.36 -0.77
N PHE A 215 18.42 6.38 -2.08
CA PHE A 215 18.34 5.20 -2.94
C PHE A 215 19.44 4.19 -2.59
N MET A 216 20.67 4.62 -2.44
CA MET A 216 21.78 3.74 -2.05
C MET A 216 21.61 3.14 -0.65
N ALA A 217 20.86 3.77 0.23
CA ALA A 217 20.53 3.18 1.54
C ALA A 217 19.69 1.91 1.43
N TYR A 218 18.89 1.73 0.36
CA TYR A 218 18.16 0.47 0.11
C TYR A 218 19.10 -0.68 -0.25
N ALA A 219 20.24 -0.40 -0.90
CA ALA A 219 21.21 -1.41 -1.26
C ALA A 219 21.81 -2.14 -0.05
N ALA A 220 21.91 -1.46 1.10
CA ALA A 220 22.45 -2.02 2.33
C ALA A 220 21.41 -2.73 3.20
N ARG A 221 20.11 -2.64 2.87
CA ARG A 221 19.01 -3.19 3.68
C ARG A 221 18.56 -4.54 3.16
N PRO A 222 18.17 -5.47 4.04
CA PRO A 222 17.44 -6.66 3.62
C PRO A 222 16.12 -6.27 2.96
N GLU A 223 15.65 -7.08 2.03
CA GLU A 223 14.29 -7.00 1.52
C GLU A 223 13.37 -7.74 2.49
N HIS A 224 12.11 -7.32 2.54
CA HIS A 224 11.13 -7.92 3.42
C HIS A 224 9.91 -8.34 2.60
N CYS A 225 9.49 -9.59 2.78
CA CYS A 225 8.30 -10.13 2.14
C CYS A 225 7.33 -10.64 3.20
N LEU A 226 6.05 -10.31 3.04
CA LEU A 226 4.97 -10.78 3.89
C LEU A 226 3.97 -11.58 3.05
N PRO A 227 3.62 -12.84 3.40
CA PRO A 227 2.55 -13.58 2.71
C PRO A 227 1.23 -12.80 2.75
N LEU A 228 0.53 -12.74 1.62
CA LEU A 228 -0.76 -12.04 1.53
C LEU A 228 -1.91 -12.76 2.26
N GLU A 229 -1.76 -14.06 2.51
CA GLU A 229 -2.76 -14.89 3.20
C GLU A 229 -2.72 -14.75 4.73
N VAL A 230 -1.74 -14.03 5.26
CA VAL A 230 -1.66 -13.78 6.71
C VAL A 230 -2.71 -12.75 7.07
N GLU A 231 -3.73 -13.20 7.82
CA GLU A 231 -4.75 -12.31 8.38
C GLU A 231 -4.08 -11.15 9.12
N SER A 232 -4.48 -9.93 8.79
CA SER A 232 -3.95 -8.76 9.48
C SER A 232 -4.40 -8.82 10.94
N CYS A 233 -3.44 -8.94 11.84
CA CYS A 233 -3.70 -8.73 13.25
C CYS A 233 -4.04 -7.26 13.49
N GLN A 234 -4.84 -7.00 14.51
CA GLN A 234 -5.42 -5.71 14.88
C GLN A 234 -4.46 -4.51 14.72
N PRO A 235 -4.99 -3.34 14.36
CA PRO A 235 -4.20 -2.13 14.17
C PRO A 235 -3.70 -1.58 15.52
N ALA A 236 -2.58 -2.12 16.00
CA ALA A 236 -1.89 -1.57 17.16
C ALA A 236 -0.99 -0.37 16.82
N SER A 237 -0.68 -0.18 15.53
CA SER A 237 0.21 0.88 15.07
C SER A 237 -0.32 1.53 13.80
N GLY A 238 -0.54 2.81 13.85
CA GLY A 238 -0.99 3.56 12.67
C GLY A 238 -1.82 4.78 13.06
N CYS A 239 -2.52 5.33 12.09
CA CYS A 239 -3.39 6.48 12.27
C CYS A 239 -4.75 6.12 12.90
N LEU A 240 -5.00 4.85 13.23
CA LEU A 240 -6.22 4.40 13.90
C LEU A 240 -5.84 3.75 15.24
N ARG A 241 -6.44 4.21 16.34
CA ARG A 241 -6.21 3.66 17.67
C ARG A 241 -6.97 2.36 17.89
N ASN A 242 -8.23 2.34 17.51
CA ASN A 242 -9.11 1.19 17.65
C ASN A 242 -10.14 1.18 16.53
N ALA A 243 -10.50 -0.02 16.10
CA ALA A 243 -11.67 -0.24 15.27
C ALA A 243 -12.36 -1.50 15.77
N TRP A 244 -13.65 -1.44 16.01
CA TRP A 244 -14.45 -2.57 16.51
C TRP A 244 -15.86 -2.53 15.95
N ARG A 245 -16.52 -3.67 16.00
CA ARG A 245 -17.95 -3.81 15.65
C ARG A 245 -18.76 -3.96 16.93
N ASP A 246 -19.82 -3.21 17.07
CA ASP A 246 -20.86 -3.44 18.05
C ASP A 246 -22.13 -4.02 17.38
N SER A 247 -23.23 -4.16 18.13
CA SER A 247 -24.49 -4.73 17.61
C SER A 247 -25.11 -3.94 16.47
N GLY A 248 -24.84 -2.65 16.35
CA GLY A 248 -25.47 -1.74 15.37
C GLY A 248 -24.51 -0.98 14.48
N ASN A 249 -23.27 -0.80 14.93
CA ASN A 249 -22.32 0.07 14.29
C ASN A 249 -20.94 -0.58 14.14
N PHE A 250 -20.21 0.01 13.25
CA PHE A 250 -18.78 -0.15 13.10
C PHE A 250 -18.12 1.14 13.65
N VAL A 251 -17.31 1.02 14.69
CA VAL A 251 -16.74 2.18 15.36
C VAL A 251 -15.23 2.27 15.11
N VAL A 252 -14.77 3.45 14.68
CA VAL A 252 -13.37 3.74 14.39
C VAL A 252 -12.92 4.91 15.23
N THR A 253 -11.79 4.77 15.94
CA THR A 253 -11.18 5.87 16.68
C THR A 253 -9.94 6.37 15.97
N VAL A 254 -9.99 7.62 15.54
CA VAL A 254 -8.84 8.34 14.95
C VAL A 254 -8.02 8.95 16.09
N PRO A 255 -6.72 8.67 16.19
CA PRO A 255 -5.89 9.18 17.27
C PRO A 255 -5.65 10.67 17.19
N VAL A 256 -5.31 11.23 18.33
CA VAL A 256 -4.88 12.62 18.49
C VAL A 256 -3.70 12.92 17.58
N ALA A 257 -3.80 13.99 16.83
CA ALA A 257 -2.68 14.53 16.09
C ALA A 257 -1.60 15.03 17.06
N ARG A 258 -0.54 14.26 17.24
CA ARG A 258 0.58 14.61 18.15
C ARG A 258 1.43 15.80 17.72
N ARG A 259 1.14 16.50 16.60
CA ARG A 259 1.92 17.68 16.17
C ARG A 259 1.06 18.75 15.50
N ARG A 260 1.40 20.01 15.78
CA ARG A 260 0.86 21.25 15.23
C ARG A 260 0.62 21.16 13.72
N PHE A 261 -0.63 21.27 13.31
CA PHE A 261 -1.02 21.12 11.93
C PHE A 261 -1.33 22.43 11.25
N LEU A 262 -0.84 22.50 10.02
CA LEU A 262 -1.47 23.31 8.98
C LEU A 262 -2.90 22.78 8.77
N PRO A 263 -3.91 23.66 8.64
CA PRO A 263 -5.29 23.28 8.42
C PRO A 263 -5.41 22.61 7.04
N GLY A 264 -5.35 21.29 7.01
CA GLY A 264 -5.65 20.46 5.86
C GLY A 264 -6.91 19.64 6.14
N ARG A 265 -7.80 19.55 5.16
CA ARG A 265 -8.95 18.65 5.24
C ARG A 265 -8.44 17.22 5.31
N ALA A 266 -8.76 16.50 6.36
CA ALA A 266 -8.53 15.07 6.46
C ALA A 266 -9.82 14.34 6.09
N ASN A 267 -9.69 13.20 5.40
CA ASN A 267 -10.81 12.30 5.15
C ASN A 267 -10.49 10.95 5.77
N LEU A 268 -11.48 10.32 6.33
CA LEU A 268 -11.43 8.89 6.64
C LEU A 268 -12.03 8.15 5.45
N LEU A 269 -11.23 7.33 4.80
CA LEU A 269 -11.62 6.53 3.65
C LEU A 269 -11.95 5.11 4.10
N PHE A 270 -12.96 4.54 3.48
CA PHE A 270 -13.39 3.16 3.66
C PHE A 270 -13.48 2.49 2.30
N PHE A 271 -13.02 1.27 2.23
CA PHE A 271 -13.19 0.43 1.05
C PHE A 271 -13.70 -0.94 1.48
N GLY A 272 -14.82 -1.38 0.91
CA GLY A 272 -15.46 -2.66 1.24
C GLY A 272 -16.54 -3.02 0.24
N ARG A 273 -17.37 -4.02 0.57
CA ARG A 273 -18.55 -4.40 -0.20
C ARG A 273 -19.82 -3.97 0.52
N GLU A 274 -20.80 -3.50 -0.22
CA GLU A 274 -22.16 -3.35 0.30
C GLU A 274 -22.82 -4.72 0.50
N PRO A 275 -23.87 -4.84 1.30
CA PRO A 275 -24.61 -6.09 1.43
C PRO A 275 -25.16 -6.65 0.10
N ALA A 276 -25.38 -5.78 -0.89
CA ALA A 276 -25.79 -6.16 -2.25
C ALA A 276 -24.61 -6.66 -3.13
N GLY A 277 -23.36 -6.72 -2.60
CA GLY A 277 -22.18 -7.21 -3.29
C GLY A 277 -21.42 -6.17 -4.14
N ARG A 278 -21.93 -4.93 -4.26
CA ARG A 278 -21.22 -3.84 -4.97
C ARG A 278 -20.01 -3.38 -4.16
N GLN A 279 -18.88 -3.17 -4.83
CA GLN A 279 -17.74 -2.51 -4.21
C GLN A 279 -18.07 -1.04 -3.93
N LEU A 280 -17.78 -0.60 -2.72
CA LEU A 280 -18.01 0.76 -2.26
C LEU A 280 -16.71 1.36 -1.72
N CYS A 281 -16.31 2.49 -2.30
CA CYS A 281 -15.35 3.38 -1.69
C CYS A 281 -16.08 4.58 -1.10
N ALA A 282 -15.98 4.77 0.20
CA ALA A 282 -16.67 5.84 0.90
C ALA A 282 -15.70 6.75 1.64
N ARG A 283 -16.06 8.02 1.81
CA ARG A 283 -15.28 9.00 2.56
C ARG A 283 -16.13 9.72 3.60
N ILE A 284 -15.52 9.99 4.74
CA ILE A 284 -16.07 10.84 5.79
C ILE A 284 -15.09 12.00 5.99
N PRO A 285 -15.49 13.26 5.75
CA PRO A 285 -14.69 14.43 6.12
C PRO A 285 -14.46 14.46 7.63
N VAL A 286 -13.20 14.60 8.06
CA VAL A 286 -12.85 14.65 9.48
C VAL A 286 -12.76 16.11 9.89
N GLU A 287 -13.76 16.60 10.62
CA GLU A 287 -13.88 17.98 11.10
C GLU A 287 -13.65 18.06 12.62
N ASN A 288 -13.18 19.22 13.10
CA ASN A 288 -12.72 19.38 14.49
C ASN A 288 -13.80 19.37 15.59
N SER A 289 -15.09 19.46 15.24
CA SER A 289 -16.14 19.59 16.26
C SER A 289 -17.56 19.45 15.69
N ALA A 290 -17.91 18.30 15.19
CA ALA A 290 -19.30 18.04 14.83
C ALA A 290 -19.78 16.77 15.56
N ASP A 291 -20.96 16.77 16.12
CA ASP A 291 -21.60 15.58 16.71
C ASP A 291 -22.02 14.57 15.65
N THR A 292 -22.05 15.00 14.39
CA THR A 292 -22.36 14.17 13.23
C THR A 292 -21.57 14.61 12.01
N SER A 293 -21.20 13.67 11.17
CA SER A 293 -20.61 13.91 9.85
C SER A 293 -21.41 13.17 8.78
N GLU A 294 -21.15 13.44 7.52
CA GLU A 294 -21.79 12.79 6.40
C GLU A 294 -20.83 11.90 5.65
N MET A 295 -21.25 10.69 5.33
CA MET A 295 -20.51 9.72 4.55
C MET A 295 -20.92 9.82 3.09
N PHE A 296 -19.94 9.90 2.20
CA PHE A 296 -20.15 10.05 0.76
C PHE A 296 -19.55 8.89 -0.02
N ASP A 297 -20.23 8.45 -1.05
CA ASP A 297 -19.66 7.56 -2.08
C ASP A 297 -18.60 8.35 -2.88
N CYS A 298 -17.38 7.85 -2.94
CA CYS A 298 -16.26 8.54 -3.60
C CYS A 298 -16.43 8.63 -5.11
N ALA A 299 -17.04 7.63 -5.73
CA ALA A 299 -17.19 7.57 -7.19
C ALA A 299 -18.30 8.50 -7.69
N THR A 300 -19.41 8.63 -6.95
CA THR A 300 -20.56 9.42 -7.34
C THR A 300 -20.68 10.77 -6.64
N GLY A 301 -20.03 10.91 -5.50
CA GLY A 301 -20.19 12.06 -4.60
C GLY A 301 -21.53 12.09 -3.86
N ALA A 302 -22.37 11.05 -4.02
CA ALA A 302 -23.67 10.98 -3.36
C ALA A 302 -23.51 10.72 -1.86
N SER A 303 -24.41 11.30 -1.06
CA SER A 303 -24.51 10.99 0.36
C SER A 303 -25.04 9.57 0.55
N ILE A 304 -24.37 8.80 1.42
CA ILE A 304 -24.74 7.43 1.78
C ILE A 304 -25.55 7.46 3.06
N CYS A 305 -25.01 8.03 4.12
CA CYS A 305 -25.66 8.12 5.42
C CYS A 305 -25.01 9.20 6.29
N ARG A 306 -25.69 9.56 7.38
CA ARG A 306 -25.11 10.37 8.44
C ARG A 306 -24.48 9.45 9.49
N VAL A 307 -23.28 9.78 9.93
CA VAL A 307 -22.51 9.05 10.93
C VAL A 307 -22.41 9.86 12.21
N GLN A 308 -22.41 9.19 13.36
CA GLN A 308 -22.20 9.84 14.65
C GLN A 308 -20.69 10.01 14.91
N THR A 309 -20.34 11.16 15.47
CA THR A 309 -18.96 11.46 15.84
C THR A 309 -18.91 11.90 17.30
N ASP A 310 -17.93 11.44 18.04
CA ASP A 310 -17.71 11.78 19.44
C ASP A 310 -16.24 12.13 19.69
N GLY A 311 -16.03 13.21 20.42
CA GLY A 311 -14.67 13.71 20.69
C GLY A 311 -14.20 14.78 19.69
N ASN A 312 -12.91 14.96 19.60
CA ASN A 312 -12.29 15.92 18.68
C ASN A 312 -10.89 15.45 18.26
N LEU A 313 -10.31 16.10 17.24
CA LEU A 313 -8.98 15.74 16.74
C LEU A 313 -7.84 15.94 17.75
N LEU A 314 -8.05 16.64 18.84
CA LEU A 314 -7.05 16.85 19.90
C LEU A 314 -7.10 15.76 20.97
N SER A 315 -8.29 15.30 21.33
CA SER A 315 -8.52 14.25 22.34
C SER A 315 -8.69 12.84 21.75
N GLY A 316 -8.97 12.74 20.46
CA GLY A 316 -9.37 11.55 19.73
C GLY A 316 -10.80 11.70 19.23
N LEU A 317 -11.03 11.29 17.99
CA LEU A 317 -12.35 11.33 17.35
C LEU A 317 -12.83 9.90 17.13
N SER A 318 -13.95 9.53 17.72
CA SER A 318 -14.65 8.27 17.45
C SER A 318 -15.75 8.50 16.42
N ILE A 319 -15.85 7.63 15.44
CA ILE A 319 -16.81 7.68 14.34
C ILE A 319 -17.57 6.37 14.33
N ALA A 320 -18.89 6.42 14.48
CA ALA A 320 -19.78 5.26 14.44
C ALA A 320 -20.53 5.20 13.12
N ILE A 321 -20.30 4.16 12.34
CA ILE A 321 -20.85 3.92 11.00
C ILE A 321 -21.87 2.80 11.10
N PRO A 322 -23.10 2.95 10.57
CA PRO A 322 -24.09 1.88 10.57
C PRO A 322 -23.56 0.61 9.87
N ARG A 323 -23.74 -0.56 10.50
CA ARG A 323 -23.33 -1.86 9.93
C ARG A 323 -23.98 -2.18 8.59
N SER A 324 -25.12 -1.57 8.30
CA SER A 324 -25.84 -1.75 7.04
C SER A 324 -25.13 -1.18 5.82
N VAL A 325 -24.07 -0.37 6.02
CA VAL A 325 -23.30 0.24 4.90
C VAL A 325 -22.38 -0.78 4.24
N PHE A 326 -21.71 -1.60 5.04
CA PHE A 326 -20.77 -2.61 4.53
C PHE A 326 -21.19 -4.01 4.93
N SER A 327 -20.89 -4.99 4.07
CA SER A 327 -21.07 -6.40 4.35
C SER A 327 -20.28 -6.80 5.60
N SER A 328 -20.86 -7.65 6.43
CA SER A 328 -20.20 -8.19 7.63
C SER A 328 -19.23 -9.32 7.31
N ASP A 329 -19.37 -9.93 6.14
CA ASP A 329 -18.68 -11.17 5.75
C ASP A 329 -17.41 -10.90 4.94
N ASP A 330 -17.24 -9.65 4.49
CA ASP A 330 -16.10 -9.21 3.68
C ASP A 330 -15.11 -8.37 4.50
N ALA A 331 -13.86 -8.34 4.04
CA ALA A 331 -12.84 -7.45 4.59
C ALA A 331 -13.23 -5.97 4.36
N LEU A 332 -12.96 -5.14 5.36
CA LEU A 332 -13.13 -3.70 5.29
C LEU A 332 -11.79 -3.02 5.45
N TYR A 333 -11.43 -2.19 4.49
CA TYR A 333 -10.18 -1.44 4.51
C TYR A 333 -10.44 0.01 4.90
N LEU A 334 -9.56 0.55 5.75
CA LEU A 334 -9.64 1.92 6.24
C LEU A 334 -8.33 2.65 6.02
N LYS A 335 -8.44 3.94 5.75
CA LYS A 335 -7.29 4.83 5.62
C LYS A 335 -7.66 6.23 6.08
N LEU A 336 -6.78 6.84 6.90
CA LEU A 336 -6.83 8.28 7.15
C LEU A 336 -6.05 8.98 6.03
N GLU A 337 -6.78 9.59 5.09
CA GLU A 337 -6.19 10.38 4.02
C GLU A 337 -5.72 11.72 4.59
N ARG A 338 -4.43 11.80 4.88
CA ARG A 338 -3.75 13.01 5.31
C ARG A 338 -2.35 13.03 4.74
N ARG A 339 -2.21 13.74 3.63
CA ARG A 339 -0.94 13.80 2.91
C ARG A 339 0.08 14.69 3.61
N ARG A 340 1.30 14.18 3.74
CA ARG A 340 2.50 14.94 4.10
C ARG A 340 3.35 15.12 2.85
N ILE A 341 3.13 16.19 2.13
CA ILE A 341 3.78 16.49 0.85
C ILE A 341 3.41 15.44 -0.21
N PHE A 342 4.21 14.37 -0.38
CA PHE A 342 4.00 13.30 -1.37
C PHE A 342 3.53 11.99 -0.76
N PHE A 343 3.63 11.83 0.55
CA PHE A 343 3.32 10.59 1.24
C PHE A 343 2.09 10.74 2.12
N ASP A 344 1.36 9.66 2.27
CA ASP A 344 0.34 9.54 3.29
C ASP A 344 0.98 9.44 4.68
N GLU A 345 0.21 9.65 5.72
CA GLU A 345 0.68 9.43 7.09
C GLU A 345 0.80 7.93 7.39
N ALA A 346 -0.12 7.13 6.84
CA ALA A 346 -0.11 5.67 6.86
C ALA A 346 -0.81 5.13 5.61
N GLY A 347 -0.57 3.86 5.26
CA GLY A 347 -1.31 3.12 4.26
C GLY A 347 -2.72 2.73 4.72
N TRP A 348 -3.32 1.77 4.01
CA TRP A 348 -4.59 1.17 4.40
C TRP A 348 -4.40 0.18 5.53
N ILE A 349 -5.43 0.02 6.33
CA ILE A 349 -5.55 -0.98 7.38
C ILE A 349 -6.71 -1.91 7.00
N GLU A 350 -6.47 -3.20 7.05
CA GLU A 350 -7.50 -4.21 6.84
C GLU A 350 -8.14 -4.58 8.17
N LEU A 351 -9.46 -4.64 8.20
CA LEU A 351 -10.24 -5.13 9.32
C LEU A 351 -10.88 -6.46 8.92
N ALA A 352 -10.49 -7.51 9.62
CA ALA A 352 -11.07 -8.83 9.40
C ALA A 352 -12.58 -8.83 9.67
N ALA A 353 -13.31 -9.68 8.94
CA ALA A 353 -14.77 -9.80 9.02
C ALA A 353 -15.28 -10.13 10.45
N GLN A 354 -14.47 -10.79 11.27
CA GLN A 354 -14.87 -11.35 12.59
C GLN A 354 -14.35 -10.56 13.80
N MET A 355 -14.04 -9.27 13.67
CA MET A 355 -13.59 -8.49 14.84
C MET A 355 -14.75 -8.23 15.81
N GLU A 356 -14.85 -9.02 16.87
CA GLU A 356 -15.65 -8.72 18.03
C GLU A 356 -14.97 -7.64 18.89
N ALA A 357 -15.79 -6.81 19.57
CA ALA A 357 -15.31 -5.79 20.48
C ALA A 357 -14.44 -6.45 21.56
N VAL A 358 -13.15 -6.09 21.63
CA VAL A 358 -12.37 -6.27 22.86
C VAL A 358 -12.94 -5.27 23.85
N PRO A 359 -13.51 -5.70 24.99
CA PRO A 359 -13.99 -4.78 26.00
C PRO A 359 -12.82 -3.87 26.37
N ALA A 360 -13.04 -2.56 26.36
CA ALA A 360 -12.09 -1.61 26.89
C ALA A 360 -11.74 -2.06 28.30
N ALA A 361 -10.43 -2.30 28.55
CA ALA A 361 -9.97 -2.48 29.91
C ALA A 361 -10.46 -1.26 30.69
N SER A 362 -11.30 -1.47 31.66
CA SER A 362 -11.77 -0.44 32.57
C SER A 362 -10.53 0.18 33.21
N ASP A 363 -10.30 1.46 32.94
CA ASP A 363 -9.36 2.28 33.70
C ASP A 363 -9.92 2.49 35.13
N ASP A 364 -10.06 1.42 35.89
CA ASP A 364 -10.23 1.47 37.32
C ASP A 364 -8.85 1.68 37.97
N ILE A 365 -8.34 2.91 37.83
CA ILE A 365 -7.32 3.43 38.72
C ILE A 365 -7.99 4.42 39.69
N HIS A 366 -8.83 3.92 40.53
CA HIS A 366 -9.05 4.55 41.84
C HIS A 366 -8.06 3.94 42.82
N GLY A 367 -6.89 4.58 42.87
CA GLY A 367 -5.89 4.29 43.89
C GLY A 367 -6.42 4.58 45.28
N GLU A 368 -6.49 3.58 46.12
CA GLU A 368 -6.51 3.73 47.56
C GLU A 368 -5.22 4.42 48.04
N LEU A 369 -5.35 5.68 48.40
CA LEU A 369 -4.39 6.37 49.23
C LEU A 369 -4.56 5.82 50.66
N LEU A 370 -3.81 4.79 51.02
CA LEU A 370 -3.62 4.39 52.39
C LEU A 370 -2.60 5.34 53.06
N VAL A 371 -3.15 6.19 53.90
CA VAL A 371 -2.43 6.94 54.91
C VAL A 371 -1.89 5.93 55.92
N ALA A 372 -0.60 5.78 56.02
CA ALA A 372 0.06 5.19 57.16
C ALA A 372 0.80 6.29 57.94
N ALA A 373 0.20 6.70 59.02
CA ALA A 373 0.90 7.40 60.11
C ALA A 373 1.65 6.36 60.96
N GLY A 374 2.88 6.66 61.28
CA GLY A 374 3.71 5.91 62.18
C GLY A 374 5.15 6.41 62.12
#